data_4e5c254e80007c390abb9c11cf07844e
#
_entry.id   4e5c254e80007c390abb9c11cf07844e
#
_cell.length_a   1.000
_cell.length_b   1.000
_cell.length_c   1.000
_cell.angle_alpha   90.00
_cell.angle_beta   90.00
_cell.angle_gamma   90.00
#
_symmetry.space_group_name_H-M   'P 1'
#
loop_
_entity.id
_entity.type
_entity.pdbx_description
1 polymer ?
#
loop_
_entity_poly.entity_id
_entity_poly.type
_entity_poly.pdbx_seq_one_letter_code
_entity_poly.pdbx_strand_id
1 'polypeptide(L)' 'MPANFMDKQSIIDIGEELFKQRRSKHLFLAQVARKTGIPIKSVEGIELGRYIKFGDLRLLLRFYGKKIRITLE' A
#
# COMPACT_ATOMS: atom_id res chain seq x y z
N MET A 1 -18.34 -18.40 2.76
CA MET A 1 -17.58 -17.13 2.81
C MET A 1 -16.35 -17.25 1.95
N PRO A 2 -16.25 -16.47 0.91
CA PRO A 2 -15.05 -16.55 0.11
C PRO A 2 -13.85 -16.08 0.94
N ALA A 3 -12.84 -16.89 0.92
CA ALA A 3 -11.64 -16.64 1.72
C ALA A 3 -10.63 -15.78 0.97
N ASN A 4 -11.02 -15.24 -0.17
CA ASN A 4 -10.11 -14.48 -1.01
C ASN A 4 -10.22 -12.97 -0.83
N PHE A 5 -10.93 -12.53 0.20
CA PHE A 5 -10.96 -11.12 0.54
C PHE A 5 -9.96 -10.82 1.64
N MET A 6 -9.24 -9.74 1.48
CA MET A 6 -8.49 -9.21 2.59
C MET A 6 -9.48 -8.63 3.59
N ASP A 7 -9.32 -9.01 4.86
CA ASP A 7 -10.16 -8.41 5.89
C ASP A 7 -9.66 -6.99 6.19
N LYS A 8 -10.45 -6.29 6.98
CA LYS A 8 -10.18 -4.91 7.31
C LYS A 8 -8.84 -4.73 8.01
N GLN A 9 -8.49 -5.67 8.89
CA GLN A 9 -7.24 -5.59 9.62
C GLN A 9 -6.03 -5.75 8.71
N SER A 10 -6.10 -6.65 7.73
CA SER A 10 -5.02 -6.84 6.76
C SER A 10 -4.80 -5.58 5.93
N ILE A 11 -5.87 -4.91 5.54
CA ILE A 11 -5.78 -3.67 4.77
C ILE A 11 -5.10 -2.59 5.60
N ILE A 12 -5.45 -2.48 6.88
CA ILE A 12 -4.83 -1.53 7.79
C ILE A 12 -3.35 -1.85 7.96
N ASP A 13 -3.01 -3.12 8.15
CA ASP A 13 -1.63 -3.54 8.39
C ASP A 13 -0.74 -3.27 7.17
N ILE A 14 -1.26 -3.54 5.98
CA ILE A 14 -0.53 -3.26 4.74
C ILE A 14 -0.31 -1.76 4.59
N GLY A 15 -1.33 -0.96 4.84
CA GLY A 15 -1.21 0.49 4.77
C GLY A 15 -0.18 1.02 5.73
N GLU A 16 -0.18 0.49 6.94
CA GLU A 16 0.78 0.88 7.99
C GLU A 16 2.21 0.55 7.56
N GLU A 17 2.40 -0.62 6.98
CA GLU A 17 3.72 -1.04 6.52
C GLU A 17 4.21 -0.13 5.38
N LEU A 18 3.33 0.22 4.45
CA LEU A 18 3.69 1.12 3.36
C LEU A 18 4.04 2.51 3.89
N PHE A 19 3.29 2.98 4.88
CA PHE A 19 3.58 4.25 5.54
C PHE A 19 4.99 4.22 6.16
N LYS A 20 5.32 3.14 6.87
CA LYS A 20 6.64 2.99 7.48
C LYS A 20 7.75 2.98 6.43
N GLN A 21 7.52 2.30 5.31
CA GLN A 21 8.50 2.27 4.22
C GLN A 21 8.72 3.66 3.66
N ARG A 22 7.66 4.40 3.45
CA ARG A 22 7.77 5.76 2.94
C ARG A 22 8.55 6.64 3.90
N ARG A 23 8.21 6.57 5.19
CA ARG A 23 8.88 7.37 6.23
C ARG A 23 10.35 7.00 6.36
N SER A 24 10.67 5.73 6.28
CA SER A 24 12.05 5.28 6.41
C SER A 24 12.93 5.77 5.27
N LYS A 25 12.34 6.07 4.12
CA LYS A 25 13.05 6.61 2.97
C LYS A 25 12.95 8.13 2.88
N HIS A 26 12.34 8.77 3.87
CA HIS A 26 12.19 10.23 3.95
C HIS A 26 11.46 10.80 2.73
N LEU A 27 10.42 10.09 2.28
CA LEU A 27 9.66 10.52 1.11
C LEU A 27 8.33 11.14 1.53
N PHE A 28 7.92 12.16 0.77
CA PHE A 28 6.58 12.72 0.91
C PHE A 28 5.61 11.96 0.01
N LEU A 29 4.32 12.02 0.34
CA LEU A 29 3.29 11.40 -0.48
C LEU A 29 3.36 11.83 -1.94
N ALA A 30 3.59 13.13 -2.17
CA ALA A 30 3.66 13.65 -3.53
C ALA A 30 4.80 13.04 -4.33
N GLN A 31 5.92 12.77 -3.67
CA GLN A 31 7.06 12.14 -4.33
C GLN A 31 6.75 10.71 -4.76
N VAL A 32 6.13 9.95 -3.86
CA VAL A 32 5.74 8.57 -4.17
C VAL A 32 4.71 8.55 -5.29
N ALA A 33 3.71 9.42 -5.20
CA ALA A 33 2.68 9.52 -6.24
C ALA A 33 3.31 9.79 -7.61
N ARG A 34 4.23 10.75 -7.67
CA ARG A 34 4.87 11.11 -8.93
C ARG A 34 5.72 9.98 -9.48
N LYS A 35 6.48 9.31 -8.62
CA LYS A 35 7.39 8.25 -9.05
C LYS A 35 6.66 6.97 -9.47
N THR A 36 5.51 6.71 -8.89
CA THR A 36 4.75 5.50 -9.20
C THR A 36 3.67 5.73 -10.25
N GLY A 37 3.26 6.98 -10.45
CA GLY A 37 2.14 7.31 -11.32
C GLY A 37 0.80 7.11 -10.65
N ILE A 38 0.77 6.82 -9.36
CA ILE A 38 -0.47 6.63 -8.61
C ILE A 38 -0.94 7.99 -8.11
N PRO A 39 -2.24 8.31 -8.23
CA PRO A 39 -2.75 9.56 -7.67
C PRO A 39 -2.45 9.67 -6.18
N ILE A 40 -2.09 10.87 -5.73
CA ILE A 40 -1.68 11.08 -4.34
C ILE A 40 -2.75 10.64 -3.35
N LYS A 41 -4.02 10.89 -3.67
CA LYS A 41 -5.12 10.50 -2.79
C LYS A 41 -5.26 8.99 -2.70
N SER A 42 -4.88 8.28 -3.74
CA SER A 42 -4.88 6.81 -3.72
C SER A 42 -3.77 6.28 -2.82
N VAL A 43 -2.58 6.87 -2.91
CA VAL A 43 -1.49 6.47 -2.02
C VAL A 43 -1.89 6.72 -0.57
N GLU A 44 -2.43 7.90 -0.31
CA GLU A 44 -2.86 8.26 1.04
C GLU A 44 -3.94 7.31 1.56
N GLY A 45 -4.95 7.02 0.75
CA GLY A 45 -6.03 6.12 1.16
C GLY A 45 -5.54 4.71 1.48
N ILE A 46 -4.59 4.21 0.71
CA ILE A 46 -4.00 2.91 0.97
C ILE A 46 -3.22 2.92 2.28
N GLU A 47 -2.41 3.95 2.51
CA GLU A 47 -1.63 4.06 3.74
C GLU A 47 -2.53 4.20 4.98
N LEU A 48 -3.66 4.86 4.82
CA LEU A 48 -4.60 5.04 5.92
C LEU A 48 -5.48 3.81 6.16
N GLY A 49 -5.32 2.78 5.34
CA GLY A 49 -6.07 1.56 5.52
C GLY A 49 -7.53 1.66 5.13
N ARG A 50 -7.86 2.58 4.22
CA ARG A 50 -9.24 2.78 3.78
C ARG A 50 -9.67 1.77 2.74
N TYR A 51 -8.74 1.38 1.87
CA TYR A 51 -9.01 0.41 0.81
C TYR A 51 -7.70 -0.12 0.26
N ILE A 52 -7.79 -1.15 -0.55
CA ILE A 52 -6.67 -1.67 -1.33
C ILE A 52 -7.10 -1.72 -2.79
N LYS A 53 -6.23 -1.18 -3.64
CA LYS A 53 -6.29 -1.41 -5.09
C LYS A 53 -5.09 -2.24 -5.44
N PHE A 54 -5.32 -3.46 -5.89
CA PHE A 54 -4.21 -4.41 -6.09
C PHE A 54 -3.19 -3.93 -7.12
N GLY A 55 -3.64 -3.26 -8.18
CA GLY A 55 -2.73 -2.69 -9.16
C GLY A 55 -1.79 -1.66 -8.54
N ASP A 56 -2.36 -0.75 -7.74
CA ASP A 56 -1.58 0.27 -7.06
C ASP A 56 -0.66 -0.35 -6.01
N LEU A 57 -1.17 -1.33 -5.27
CA LEU A 57 -0.37 -2.02 -4.28
C LEU A 57 0.85 -2.66 -4.92
N ARG A 58 0.67 -3.31 -6.06
CA ARG A 58 1.78 -3.94 -6.78
C ARG A 58 2.83 -2.91 -7.16
N LEU A 59 2.42 -1.73 -7.63
CA LEU A 59 3.33 -0.66 -7.99
C LEU A 59 4.11 -0.16 -6.78
N LEU A 60 3.41 -0.01 -5.65
CA LEU A 60 4.05 0.43 -4.41
C LEU A 60 5.05 -0.59 -3.90
N LEU A 61 4.70 -1.87 -3.93
CA LEU A 61 5.62 -2.92 -3.50
C LEU A 61 6.87 -2.96 -4.37
N ARG A 62 6.68 -2.82 -5.67
CA ARG A 62 7.81 -2.77 -6.59
C ARG A 62 8.68 -1.55 -6.34
N PHE A 63 8.05 -0.41 -6.09
CA PHE A 63 8.75 0.82 -5.83
C PHE A 63 9.63 0.73 -4.58
N TYR A 64 9.11 0.12 -3.52
CA TYR A 64 9.86 -0.04 -2.28
C TYR A 64 10.79 -1.25 -2.29
N GLY A 65 10.74 -2.07 -3.33
CA GLY A 65 11.54 -3.28 -3.41
C GLY A 65 11.17 -4.31 -2.38
N LYS A 66 9.92 -4.28 -1.93
CA LYS A 66 9.44 -5.19 -0.88
C LYS A 66 8.52 -6.24 -1.43
N LYS A 67 8.64 -7.44 -0.89
CA LYS A 67 7.66 -8.49 -1.10
C LYS A 67 6.85 -8.60 0.18
N ILE A 68 5.65 -8.04 0.17
CA ILE A 68 4.75 -8.24 1.29
C ILE A 68 4.03 -9.54 1.02
N ARG A 69 4.18 -10.46 1.95
CA ARG A 69 3.47 -11.72 1.86
C ARG A 69 2.05 -11.48 2.33
N ILE A 70 1.13 -11.49 1.39
CA ILE A 70 -0.28 -11.38 1.70
C ILE A 70 -0.81 -12.81 1.73
N THR A 71 -1.23 -13.25 2.91
CA THR A 71 -1.86 -14.55 3.04
C THR A 71 -3.35 -14.35 2.87
N LEU A 72 -3.86 -14.85 1.76
CA LEU A 72 -5.29 -14.87 1.51
C LEU A 72 -5.82 -16.22 1.94
N GLU A 73 -6.61 -16.23 2.98
CA GLU A 73 -7.22 -17.46 3.44
C GLU A 73 -8.72 -17.33 3.52
#